data_8f488ab338e29a5f0c166478eae8819d
#
_entry.id   8f488ab338e29a5f0c166478eae8819d
#
_cell.length_a   1.000
_cell.length_b   1.000
_cell.length_c   1.000
_cell.angle_alpha   90.00
_cell.angle_beta   90.00
_cell.angle_gamma   90.00
#
_symmetry.space_group_name_H-M   'P 1'
#
loop_
_entity.id
_entity.type
_entity.pdbx_description
1 polymer ?
#
loop_
_entity_poly.entity_id
_entity_poly.type
_entity_poly.pdbx_seq_one_letter_code
_entity_poly.pdbx_strand_id
1 'polypeptide(L)'
;MRINMKEKVRDILTIKSKARDNDFYLMYWVWKQEFAKLNSKYEITIDFDKTNIVNILRLLKDRKLSHPSGIMRARRKLQEEIPTLRGEIWKLRHQEQEVVKKDLGYKGFEQ
;
A
#
# COMPACT_ATOMS: atom_id res chain seq x y z
N MET A 1 7.04 14.59 -15.07
CA MET A 1 5.88 13.70 -15.16
C MET A 1 5.47 13.20 -13.79
N ARG A 2 4.22 13.28 -13.47
CA ARG A 2 3.72 12.87 -12.17
C ARG A 2 3.48 11.36 -12.16
N ILE A 3 4.20 10.63 -11.32
CA ILE A 3 3.92 9.21 -11.12
C ILE A 3 2.67 9.07 -10.24
N ASN A 4 1.66 8.35 -10.70
CA ASN A 4 0.43 8.17 -9.92
C ASN A 4 0.65 7.15 -8.79
N MET A 5 -0.28 7.10 -7.85
CA MET A 5 -0.17 6.22 -6.68
C MET A 5 -0.08 4.74 -7.07
N LYS A 6 -0.85 4.34 -8.08
CA LYS A 6 -0.85 2.95 -8.54
C LYS A 6 0.53 2.52 -9.03
N GLU A 7 1.20 3.38 -9.80
CA GLU A 7 2.55 3.10 -10.29
C GLU A 7 3.59 3.03 -9.17
N LYS A 8 3.53 3.97 -8.21
CA LYS A 8 4.41 3.95 -7.04
C LYS A 8 4.28 2.64 -6.27
N VAL A 9 3.05 2.26 -5.97
CA VAL A 9 2.78 1.04 -5.20
C VAL A 9 3.21 -0.19 -5.98
N ARG A 10 2.94 -0.23 -7.29
CA ARG A 10 3.37 -1.33 -8.14
C ARG A 10 4.88 -1.54 -8.09
N ASP A 11 5.65 -0.45 -8.20
CA ASP A 11 7.10 -0.53 -8.15
C ASP A 11 7.60 -1.05 -6.81
N ILE A 12 7.00 -0.58 -5.71
CA ILE A 12 7.37 -1.04 -4.38
C ILE A 12 7.02 -2.52 -4.20
N LEU A 13 5.83 -2.94 -4.62
CA LEU A 13 5.42 -4.35 -4.50
C LEU A 13 6.30 -5.27 -5.34
N THR A 14 6.79 -4.79 -6.46
CA THR A 14 7.66 -5.56 -7.34
C THR A 14 9.03 -5.77 -6.70
N ILE A 15 9.61 -4.71 -6.13
CA ILE A 15 10.97 -4.74 -5.57
C ILE A 15 10.97 -5.24 -4.12
N LYS A 16 9.99 -4.82 -3.32
CA LYS A 16 9.91 -5.11 -1.89
C LYS A 16 8.77 -6.09 -1.61
N SER A 17 9.07 -7.38 -1.70
CA SER A 17 8.05 -8.42 -1.53
C SER A 17 7.31 -8.36 -0.19
N LYS A 18 7.99 -7.90 0.88
CA LYS A 18 7.35 -7.74 2.19
C LYS A 18 6.20 -6.76 2.18
N ALA A 19 6.22 -5.78 1.28
CA ALA A 19 5.15 -4.80 1.18
C ALA A 19 3.84 -5.40 0.67
N ARG A 20 3.87 -6.59 0.10
CA ARG A 20 2.68 -7.29 -0.38
C ARG A 20 1.76 -7.73 0.75
N ASP A 21 2.32 -8.00 1.92
CA ASP A 21 1.60 -8.51 3.09
C ASP A 21 1.63 -7.56 4.29
N ASN A 22 2.47 -6.53 4.28
CA ASN A 22 2.67 -5.67 5.44
C ASN A 22 2.30 -4.22 5.10
N ASP A 23 1.21 -3.74 5.70
CA ASP A 23 0.67 -2.40 5.47
C ASP A 23 1.67 -1.31 5.86
N PHE A 24 2.30 -1.47 7.03
CA PHE A 24 3.23 -0.45 7.53
C PHE A 24 4.50 -0.39 6.70
N TYR A 25 4.97 -1.53 6.23
CA TYR A 25 6.15 -1.59 5.38
C TYR A 25 5.89 -0.90 4.04
N LEU A 26 4.70 -1.10 3.47
CA LEU A 26 4.28 -0.43 2.24
C LEU A 26 4.19 1.09 2.45
N MET A 27 3.51 1.53 3.52
CA MET A 27 3.39 2.95 3.85
C MET A 27 4.75 3.60 4.05
N TYR A 28 5.65 2.91 4.74
CA TYR A 28 7.01 3.39 4.98
C TYR A 28 7.72 3.72 3.67
N TRP A 29 7.68 2.80 2.70
CA TRP A 29 8.36 3.00 1.42
C TRP A 29 7.71 4.07 0.56
N VAL A 30 6.39 4.16 0.56
CA VAL A 30 5.68 5.21 -0.17
C VAL A 30 6.04 6.58 0.41
N TRP A 31 5.93 6.73 1.72
CA TRP A 31 6.21 8.00 2.38
C TRP A 31 7.68 8.38 2.29
N LYS A 32 8.58 7.41 2.37
CA LYS A 32 10.01 7.68 2.23
C LYS A 32 10.34 8.26 0.86
N GLN A 33 9.74 7.74 -0.18
CA GLN A 33 9.91 8.27 -1.53
C GLN A 33 9.30 9.67 -1.66
N GLU A 34 8.11 9.88 -1.13
CA GLU A 34 7.46 11.18 -1.16
C GLU A 34 8.24 12.23 -0.38
N PHE A 35 8.79 11.83 0.76
CA PHE A 35 9.61 12.69 1.58
C PHE A 35 10.90 13.09 0.86
N ALA A 36 11.53 12.16 0.16
CA ALA A 36 12.72 12.45 -0.65
C ALA A 36 12.41 13.48 -1.74
N LYS A 37 11.24 13.41 -2.35
CA LYS A 37 10.82 14.41 -3.34
C LYS A 37 10.62 15.79 -2.71
N LEU A 38 10.05 15.85 -1.50
CA LEU A 38 9.90 17.11 -0.78
C LEU A 38 11.26 17.72 -0.45
N ASN A 39 12.20 16.89 0.00
CA ASN A 39 13.57 17.34 0.26
C ASN A 39 14.20 17.95 -0.98
N SER A 40 14.07 17.28 -2.11
CA SER A 40 14.61 17.76 -3.38
C SER A 40 13.95 19.08 -3.80
N LYS A 41 12.60 19.14 -3.70
CA LYS A 41 11.84 20.32 -4.12
C LYS A 41 12.19 21.57 -3.31
N TYR A 42 12.39 21.42 -2.00
CA TYR A 42 12.67 22.53 -1.10
C TYR A 42 14.15 22.68 -0.76
N GLU A 43 15.02 21.90 -1.40
CA GLU A 43 16.47 21.93 -1.20
C GLU A 43 16.88 21.73 0.26
N ILE A 44 16.20 20.80 0.93
CA ILE A 44 16.49 20.45 2.33
C ILE A 44 16.92 18.99 2.41
N THR A 45 17.60 18.63 3.50
CA THR A 45 18.06 17.25 3.74
C THR A 45 17.60 16.79 5.11
N ILE A 46 16.34 16.35 5.19
CA ILE A 46 15.79 15.78 6.42
C ILE A 46 15.65 14.28 6.20
N ASP A 47 16.18 13.50 7.15
CA ASP A 47 16.09 12.06 7.11
C ASP A 47 14.69 11.62 7.56
N PHE A 48 13.97 10.92 6.70
CA PHE A 48 12.63 10.41 7.01
C PHE A 48 12.64 9.53 8.28
N ASP A 49 13.66 8.68 8.42
CA ASP A 49 13.75 7.75 9.55
C ASP A 49 13.94 8.47 10.89
N LYS A 50 14.37 9.72 10.87
CA LYS A 50 14.57 10.54 12.07
C LYS A 50 13.44 11.54 12.30
N THR A 51 12.44 11.54 11.42
CA THR A 51 11.32 12.48 11.52
C THR A 51 10.32 11.98 12.58
N ASN A 52 9.80 12.89 13.40
CA ASN A 52 8.84 12.53 14.42
C ASN A 52 7.42 12.42 13.86
N ILE A 53 6.54 11.77 14.63
CA ILE A 53 5.16 11.50 14.20
C ILE A 53 4.35 12.81 14.01
N VAL A 54 4.64 13.85 14.78
CA VAL A 54 3.93 15.13 14.68
C VAL A 54 4.16 15.75 13.29
N ASN A 55 5.39 15.71 12.81
CA ASN A 55 5.72 16.21 11.47
C ASN A 55 5.04 15.39 10.38
N ILE A 56 5.00 14.06 10.55
CA ILE A 56 4.32 13.19 9.60
C ILE A 56 2.83 13.50 9.55
N LEU A 57 2.17 13.66 10.70
CA LEU A 57 0.76 13.99 10.75
C LEU A 57 0.47 15.37 10.12
N ARG A 58 1.35 16.32 10.32
CA ARG A 58 1.22 17.64 9.71
C ARG A 58 1.32 17.56 8.18
N LEU A 59 2.26 16.77 7.67
CA LEU A 59 2.43 16.57 6.23
C LEU A 59 1.22 15.85 5.63
N LEU A 60 0.64 14.91 6.35
CA LEU A 60 -0.59 14.23 5.93
C LEU A 60 -1.76 15.23 5.86
N LYS A 61 -1.90 16.08 6.87
CA LYS A 61 -2.93 17.11 6.92
C LYS A 61 -2.81 18.05 5.72
N ASP A 62 -1.59 18.45 5.38
CA ASP A 62 -1.32 19.37 4.28
C ASP A 62 -1.27 18.67 2.93
N ARG A 63 -1.60 17.38 2.87
CA ARG A 63 -1.61 16.57 1.66
C ARG A 63 -0.26 16.49 0.96
N LYS A 64 0.83 16.58 1.74
CA LYS A 64 2.19 16.41 1.23
C LYS A 64 2.61 14.95 1.21
N LEU A 65 1.97 14.12 2.04
CA LEU A 65 2.15 12.68 2.02
C LEU A 65 0.83 12.01 1.65
N SER A 66 0.90 10.88 0.99
CA SER A 66 -0.29 10.12 0.59
C SER A 66 -0.97 9.50 1.80
N HIS A 67 -2.30 9.56 1.82
CA HIS A 67 -3.09 8.98 2.90
C HIS A 67 -3.01 7.45 2.88
N PRO A 68 -2.91 6.80 4.06
CA PRO A 68 -2.84 5.34 4.12
C PRO A 68 -3.96 4.61 3.37
N SER A 69 -5.18 5.13 3.41
CA SER A 69 -6.30 4.50 2.70
C SER A 69 -6.09 4.46 1.18
N GLY A 70 -5.51 5.51 0.60
CA GLY A 70 -5.18 5.54 -0.82
C GLY A 70 -4.11 4.53 -1.20
N ILE A 71 -3.09 4.41 -0.34
CA ILE A 71 -2.01 3.45 -0.54
C ILE A 71 -2.55 2.02 -0.50
N MET A 72 -3.39 1.71 0.50
CA MET A 72 -3.95 0.37 0.65
C MET A 72 -4.91 0.03 -0.49
N ARG A 73 -5.70 1.00 -0.94
CA ARG A 73 -6.60 0.81 -2.08
C ARG A 73 -5.82 0.49 -3.35
N ALA A 74 -4.73 1.21 -3.59
CA ALA A 74 -3.87 0.96 -4.75
C ALA A 74 -3.27 -0.45 -4.71
N ARG A 75 -2.78 -0.90 -3.54
CA ARG A 75 -2.25 -2.25 -3.39
C ARG A 75 -3.32 -3.31 -3.67
N ARG A 76 -4.50 -3.15 -3.08
CA ARG A 76 -5.60 -4.09 -3.29
C ARG A 76 -5.94 -4.24 -4.76
N LYS A 77 -6.07 -3.12 -5.46
CA LYS A 77 -6.39 -3.13 -6.88
C LYS A 77 -5.31 -3.80 -7.72
N LEU A 78 -4.04 -3.52 -7.40
CA LEU A 78 -2.91 -4.14 -8.09
C LEU A 78 -2.87 -5.64 -7.86
N GLN A 79 -3.14 -6.10 -6.63
CA GLN A 79 -3.14 -7.53 -6.31
C GLN A 79 -4.31 -8.25 -6.97
N GLU A 80 -5.43 -7.58 -7.18
CA GLU A 80 -6.55 -8.14 -7.95
C GLU A 80 -6.19 -8.30 -9.43
N GLU A 81 -5.50 -7.31 -9.99
CA GLU A 81 -5.18 -7.27 -11.42
C GLU A 81 -3.92 -8.06 -11.79
N ILE A 82 -2.92 -8.09 -10.92
CA ILE A 82 -1.60 -8.66 -11.21
C ILE A 82 -1.28 -9.77 -10.21
N PRO A 83 -1.48 -11.06 -10.59
CA PRO A 83 -1.26 -12.17 -9.67
C PRO A 83 0.15 -12.24 -9.08
N THR A 84 1.17 -11.82 -9.81
CA THR A 84 2.55 -11.87 -9.33
C THR A 84 2.84 -10.91 -8.18
N LEU A 85 1.97 -9.94 -7.94
CA LEU A 85 2.10 -8.97 -6.85
C LEU A 85 1.32 -9.38 -5.60
N ARG A 86 0.67 -10.54 -5.61
CA ARG A 86 -0.08 -11.05 -4.46
C ARG A 86 0.86 -11.66 -3.44
N GLY A 87 0.65 -11.30 -2.16
CA GLY A 87 1.39 -11.88 -1.06
C GLY A 87 0.69 -13.11 -0.49
N GLU A 88 1.30 -13.69 0.55
CA GLU A 88 0.76 -14.89 1.20
C GLU A 88 -0.57 -14.62 1.90
N ILE A 89 -0.72 -13.46 2.54
CA ILE A 89 -1.95 -13.10 3.24
C ILE A 89 -3.11 -12.97 2.25
N TRP A 90 -2.87 -12.38 1.09
CA TRP A 90 -3.89 -12.28 0.05
C TRP A 90 -4.38 -13.67 -0.37
N LYS A 91 -3.44 -14.58 -0.61
CA LYS A 91 -3.73 -15.95 -1.02
C LYS A 91 -4.52 -16.69 0.04
N LEU A 92 -4.12 -16.58 1.30
CA LEU A 92 -4.80 -17.22 2.41
C LEU A 92 -6.23 -16.70 2.57
N ARG A 93 -6.45 -15.41 2.49
CA ARG A 93 -7.78 -14.81 2.58
C ARG A 93 -8.72 -15.34 1.51
N HIS A 94 -8.23 -15.49 0.29
CA HIS A 94 -9.04 -16.00 -0.82
C HIS A 94 -9.35 -17.48 -0.66
N GLN A 95 -8.40 -18.26 -0.15
CA GLN A 95 -8.65 -19.67 0.17
C GLN A 95 -9.71 -19.82 1.25
N GLU A 96 -9.63 -19.03 2.32
CA GLU A 96 -10.61 -19.05 3.39
C GLU A 96 -12.00 -18.69 2.91
N GLN A 97 -12.11 -17.70 2.05
CA GLN A 97 -13.39 -17.31 1.46
C GLN A 97 -14.01 -18.44 0.65
N GLU A 98 -13.20 -19.14 -0.12
CA GLU A 98 -13.65 -20.27 -0.90
C GLU A 98 -14.15 -21.44 -0.04
N VAL A 99 -13.40 -21.75 1.02
CA VAL A 99 -13.77 -22.79 1.97
C VAL A 99 -15.10 -22.44 2.66
N VAL A 100 -15.23 -21.22 3.13
CA VAL A 100 -16.46 -20.75 3.80
C VAL A 100 -17.65 -20.82 2.84
N LYS A 101 -17.49 -20.46 1.59
CA LYS A 101 -18.55 -20.57 0.59
C LYS A 101 -19.02 -22.00 0.41
N LYS A 102 -18.10 -22.96 0.38
CA LYS A 102 -18.44 -24.39 0.26
C LYS A 102 -19.17 -24.89 1.49
N ASP A 103 -18.63 -24.57 2.68
CA ASP A 103 -19.16 -25.06 3.96
C ASP A 103 -20.56 -24.56 4.25
N LEU A 104 -20.85 -23.32 3.85
CA LEU A 104 -22.15 -22.71 4.06
C LEU A 104 -23.16 -22.97 2.96
N GLY A 105 -22.80 -23.80 1.98
CA GLY A 105 -23.68 -24.04 0.83
C GLY A 105 -23.99 -22.74 0.10
N TYR A 106 -22.98 -21.98 -0.23
CA TYR A 106 -23.09 -20.63 -0.76
C TYR A 106 -24.09 -20.49 -1.90
N LYS A 107 -24.23 -21.53 -2.70
CA LYS A 107 -25.20 -21.51 -3.82
C LYS A 107 -26.62 -21.25 -3.36
N GLY A 108 -26.96 -21.64 -2.14
CA GLY A 108 -28.27 -21.37 -1.55
C GLY A 108 -28.55 -19.90 -1.33
N PHE A 109 -27.52 -19.08 -1.20
CA PHE A 109 -27.64 -17.64 -0.98
C PHE A 109 -27.83 -16.84 -2.26
N GLU A 110 -27.67 -17.48 -3.41
CA GLU A 110 -27.79 -16.84 -4.72
C GLU A 110 -29.20 -16.84 -5.25
N GLN A 111 -30.13 -17.31 -4.49
CA GLN A 111 -31.53 -17.40 -4.89
C GLN A 111 -32.23 -16.05 -4.90
#